data_36bbf17d546c1ddc565026f40d4ab344
#
_entry.id   36bbf17d546c1ddc565026f40d4ab344
#
_cell.length_a   1.000
_cell.length_b   1.000
_cell.length_c   1.000
_cell.angle_alpha   90.00
_cell.angle_beta   90.00
_cell.angle_gamma   90.00
#
_symmetry.space_group_name_H-M   'P 1'
#
loop_
_entity.id
_entity.type
_entity.pdbx_description
1 polymer ?
#
loop_
_entity_poly.entity_id
_entity_poly.type
_entity_poly.pdbx_seq_one_letter_code
_entity_poly.pdbx_strand_id
1 'polypeptide(L)'
;MRNIHIFTPKLNKCYLHFIHENQDLNKLIICEALAHIDSIFLHSKIYNKQMSEANKPLKDIKVLDLTHMLSGPYGGMILADLGCEVVKVEPLIKGEGTRRLLENDPDYSVNGMGAYFYTLNRNKKSLSLDLKKSEGLKIFYELVKKADVVLSNFSAGVTKKLKIDFDHLKGINPKIITCTVSGFGESGPNFQRPAFDQIAQALGGGMSITGLSASEPMRAGIPIGDLGGGMFAVMGIQAALIARVQSGVGQHVDISMLDCQVSMLNYMATMHTMSGIV
;
A
#
# COMPACT_ATOMS: atom_id res chain seq x y z
N MET A 1 13.30 27.87 5.60
CA MET A 1 13.50 26.47 5.16
C MET A 1 12.75 25.58 6.15
N ARG A 2 11.68 24.92 5.71
CA ARG A 2 10.91 23.99 6.58
C ARG A 2 11.36 22.57 6.25
N ASN A 3 11.97 21.89 7.21
CA ASN A 3 12.46 20.52 7.03
C ASN A 3 11.28 19.54 7.00
N ILE A 4 11.21 18.73 5.96
CA ILE A 4 10.35 17.55 5.94
C ILE A 4 11.14 16.44 6.63
N HIS A 5 10.75 16.10 7.86
CA HIS A 5 11.34 14.97 8.57
C HIS A 5 10.60 13.69 8.19
N ILE A 6 11.24 12.89 7.36
CA ILE A 6 10.84 11.50 7.11
C ILE A 6 11.62 10.63 8.09
N PHE A 7 10.93 10.13 9.09
CA PHE A 7 11.32 9.11 10.07
C PHE A 7 12.81 8.95 10.42
N THR A 8 13.23 9.46 11.61
CA THR A 8 14.30 8.86 12.41
C THR A 8 13.91 8.91 13.89
N PRO A 9 13.66 7.78 14.56
CA PRO A 9 13.37 7.76 15.98
C PRO A 9 14.67 7.97 16.81
N LYS A 10 14.62 8.82 17.81
CA LYS A 10 15.70 8.94 18.82
C LYS A 10 15.55 7.82 19.85
N LEU A 11 16.56 6.99 19.98
CA LEU A 11 16.65 5.92 20.99
C LEU A 11 16.72 6.51 22.42
N ASN A 12 15.91 5.98 23.33
CA ASN A 12 15.86 6.39 24.74
C ASN A 12 16.82 5.56 25.60
N LYS A 13 17.43 6.18 26.61
CA LYS A 13 18.44 5.60 27.51
C LYS A 13 18.01 4.37 28.34
N CYS A 14 16.71 4.06 28.44
CA CYS A 14 16.20 2.86 29.11
C CYS A 14 16.58 1.55 28.43
N TYR A 15 17.00 1.58 27.16
CA TYR A 15 17.33 0.42 26.35
C TYR A 15 18.64 -0.28 26.77
N LEU A 16 19.62 0.47 27.24
CA LEU A 16 20.94 -0.08 27.60
C LEU A 16 20.92 -0.96 28.84
N HIS A 17 19.91 -0.83 29.71
CA HIS A 17 19.82 -1.66 30.93
C HIS A 17 19.24 -3.06 30.65
N PHE A 18 18.36 -3.17 29.64
CA PHE A 18 17.70 -4.45 29.30
C PHE A 18 18.62 -5.44 28.55
N ILE A 19 19.64 -4.94 27.86
CA ILE A 19 20.60 -5.74 27.08
C ILE A 19 21.50 -6.57 27.98
N HIS A 20 21.74 -6.14 29.22
CA HIS A 20 22.66 -6.83 30.13
C HIS A 20 22.08 -8.08 30.82
N GLU A 21 20.75 -8.26 30.83
CA GLU A 21 20.09 -9.31 31.60
C GLU A 21 19.46 -10.45 30.77
N ASN A 22 19.34 -10.32 29.44
CA ASN A 22 18.65 -11.35 28.62
C ASN A 22 19.55 -11.89 27.51
N GLN A 23 19.95 -13.16 27.66
CA GLN A 23 20.77 -13.89 26.68
C GLN A 23 19.99 -14.45 25.48
N ASP A 24 18.70 -14.17 25.32
CA ASP A 24 17.90 -14.66 24.20
C ASP A 24 17.75 -13.56 23.11
N LEU A 25 18.64 -13.63 22.14
CA LEU A 25 18.73 -12.66 21.04
C LEU A 25 17.42 -12.51 20.26
N ASN A 26 16.63 -13.58 20.12
CA ASN A 26 15.36 -13.58 19.38
C ASN A 26 14.27 -12.82 20.15
N LYS A 27 14.20 -12.97 21.47
CA LYS A 27 13.29 -12.19 22.31
C LYS A 27 13.66 -10.73 22.33
N LEU A 28 14.97 -10.44 22.34
CA LEU A 28 15.47 -9.06 22.30
C LEU A 28 15.07 -8.34 21.01
N ILE A 29 15.27 -8.98 19.85
CA ILE A 29 14.91 -8.42 18.54
C ILE A 29 13.39 -8.18 18.44
N ILE A 30 12.58 -9.10 18.94
CA ILE A 30 11.12 -8.96 18.96
C ILE A 30 10.69 -7.84 19.93
N CYS A 31 11.27 -7.75 21.11
CA CYS A 31 10.99 -6.67 22.07
C CYS A 31 11.39 -5.30 21.52
N GLU A 32 12.53 -5.21 20.82
CA GLU A 32 12.96 -3.99 20.16
C GLU A 32 12.00 -3.55 19.05
N ALA A 33 11.55 -4.49 18.22
CA ALA A 33 10.56 -4.22 17.18
C ALA A 33 9.22 -3.78 17.78
N LEU A 34 8.77 -4.40 18.86
CA LEU A 34 7.51 -4.05 19.54
C LEU A 34 7.59 -2.68 20.23
N ALA A 35 8.68 -2.37 20.92
CA ALA A 35 8.87 -1.04 21.51
C ALA A 35 8.97 0.08 20.46
N HIS A 36 9.49 -0.24 19.26
CA HIS A 36 9.43 0.66 18.11
C HIS A 36 8.01 0.85 17.59
N ILE A 37 7.20 -0.20 17.58
CA ILE A 37 5.79 -0.15 17.19
C ILE A 37 5.00 0.74 18.15
N ASP A 38 5.18 0.59 19.46
CA ASP A 38 4.54 1.46 20.45
C ASP A 38 5.00 2.93 20.33
N SER A 39 6.28 3.15 20.03
CA SER A 39 6.83 4.48 19.74
C SER A 39 6.22 5.06 18.45
N ILE A 40 6.00 4.27 17.41
CA ILE A 40 5.34 4.70 16.17
C ILE A 40 3.89 5.09 16.45
N PHE A 41 3.15 4.32 17.24
CA PHE A 41 1.77 4.64 17.62
C PHE A 41 1.68 5.87 18.53
N LEU A 42 2.62 6.04 19.44
CA LEU A 42 2.71 7.22 20.28
C LEU A 42 3.10 8.46 19.46
N HIS A 43 4.07 8.33 18.54
CA HIS A 43 4.47 9.40 17.63
C HIS A 43 3.39 9.76 16.63
N SER A 44 2.59 8.81 16.15
CA SER A 44 1.46 9.12 15.27
C SER A 44 0.40 9.97 15.97
N LYS A 45 0.13 9.72 17.27
CA LYS A 45 -0.75 10.57 18.09
C LYS A 45 -0.16 11.97 18.31
N ILE A 46 1.14 12.05 18.58
CA ILE A 46 1.85 13.33 18.80
C ILE A 46 2.02 14.08 17.47
N TYR A 47 2.34 13.38 16.38
CA TYR A 47 2.50 13.95 15.04
C TYR A 47 1.16 14.47 14.49
N ASN A 48 0.07 13.72 14.63
CA ASN A 48 -1.27 14.19 14.27
C ASN A 48 -1.75 15.39 15.11
N LYS A 49 -1.22 15.57 16.33
CA LYS A 49 -1.51 16.72 17.19
C LYS A 49 -0.64 17.94 16.85
N GLN A 50 0.55 17.75 16.25
CA GLN A 50 1.49 18.83 15.92
C GLN A 50 1.37 19.32 14.46
N MET A 51 0.89 18.49 13.52
CA MET A 51 0.57 18.94 12.17
C MET A 51 -0.85 19.50 12.18
N SER A 52 -0.98 20.82 12.20
CA SER A 52 -2.26 21.44 11.87
C SER A 52 -2.71 20.92 10.49
N GLU A 53 -4.00 20.68 10.30
CA GLU A 53 -4.54 20.22 9.01
C GLU A 53 -4.10 21.08 7.81
N ALA A 54 -3.81 22.35 8.06
CA ALA A 54 -3.29 23.30 7.09
C ALA A 54 -1.92 22.94 6.47
N ASN A 55 -1.14 22.06 7.11
CA ASN A 55 0.24 21.73 6.70
C ASN A 55 0.40 20.34 6.08
N LYS A 56 -0.68 19.57 5.89
CA LYS A 56 -0.60 18.26 5.24
C LYS A 56 -0.35 18.44 3.72
N PRO A 57 0.68 17.79 3.15
CA PRO A 57 1.10 18.06 1.76
C PRO A 57 0.03 17.72 0.71
N LEU A 58 -0.85 16.75 0.97
CA LEU A 58 -1.89 16.29 0.05
C LEU A 58 -3.32 16.54 0.58
N LYS A 59 -3.52 17.53 1.44
CA LYS A 59 -4.80 17.83 2.12
C LYS A 59 -5.99 18.06 1.18
N ASP A 60 -5.73 18.56 -0.04
CA ASP A 60 -6.78 18.91 -1.00
C ASP A 60 -7.05 17.77 -2.02
N ILE A 61 -6.37 16.62 -1.86
CA ILE A 61 -6.48 15.45 -2.75
C ILE A 61 -7.49 14.46 -2.20
N LYS A 62 -8.43 14.03 -3.06
CA LYS A 62 -9.47 13.05 -2.74
C LYS A 62 -9.23 11.74 -3.44
N VAL A 63 -9.19 10.65 -2.67
CA VAL A 63 -8.90 9.30 -3.16
C VAL A 63 -10.09 8.37 -2.91
N LEU A 64 -10.55 7.69 -3.94
CA LEU A 64 -11.46 6.55 -3.84
C LEU A 64 -10.61 5.27 -3.82
N ASP A 65 -10.58 4.62 -2.67
CA ASP A 65 -9.79 3.41 -2.41
C ASP A 65 -10.66 2.17 -2.55
N LEU A 66 -10.49 1.43 -3.65
CA LEU A 66 -11.19 0.18 -3.98
C LEU A 66 -10.35 -1.06 -3.63
N THR A 67 -9.25 -0.88 -2.91
CA THR A 67 -8.25 -1.92 -2.72
C THR A 67 -8.63 -2.95 -1.67
N HIS A 68 -8.00 -4.12 -1.77
CA HIS A 68 -8.19 -5.26 -0.87
C HIS A 68 -6.83 -5.80 -0.40
N MET A 69 -6.83 -6.55 0.68
CA MET A 69 -5.68 -7.24 1.25
C MET A 69 -4.58 -6.28 1.73
N LEU A 70 -3.40 -6.23 1.09
CA LEU A 70 -2.25 -5.52 1.64
C LEU A 70 -1.71 -4.42 0.72
N SER A 71 -1.27 -4.72 -0.49
CA SER A 71 -0.48 -3.82 -1.33
C SER A 71 -1.17 -2.48 -1.59
N GLY A 72 -2.36 -2.53 -2.18
CA GLY A 72 -3.15 -1.32 -2.44
C GLY A 72 -3.61 -0.60 -1.17
N PRO A 73 -4.18 -1.30 -0.15
CA PRO A 73 -4.56 -0.66 1.11
C PRO A 73 -3.40 0.04 1.82
N TYR A 74 -2.17 -0.51 1.74
CA TYR A 74 -0.97 0.13 2.27
C TYR A 74 -0.67 1.46 1.55
N GLY A 75 -0.74 1.48 0.22
CA GLY A 75 -0.62 2.71 -0.55
C GLY A 75 -1.70 3.75 -0.19
N GLY A 76 -2.97 3.31 -0.11
CA GLY A 76 -4.08 4.16 0.31
C GLY A 76 -3.91 4.73 1.73
N MET A 77 -3.33 3.96 2.64
CA MET A 77 -3.00 4.41 3.99
C MET A 77 -1.90 5.48 4.00
N ILE A 78 -0.83 5.28 3.22
CA ILE A 78 0.24 6.29 3.10
C ILE A 78 -0.33 7.61 2.55
N LEU A 79 -1.20 7.54 1.53
CA LEU A 79 -1.87 8.75 1.00
C LEU A 79 -2.73 9.43 2.07
N ALA A 80 -3.46 8.68 2.89
CA ALA A 80 -4.25 9.22 4.00
C ALA A 80 -3.35 9.87 5.07
N ASP A 81 -2.21 9.26 5.41
CA ASP A 81 -1.24 9.81 6.35
C ASP A 81 -0.60 11.11 5.81
N LEU A 82 -0.40 11.22 4.48
CA LEU A 82 0.06 12.43 3.81
C LEU A 82 -1.03 13.52 3.70
N GLY A 83 -2.26 13.22 4.12
CA GLY A 83 -3.34 14.17 4.25
C GLY A 83 -4.44 14.08 3.21
N CYS A 84 -4.38 13.13 2.28
CA CYS A 84 -5.50 12.90 1.36
C CYS A 84 -6.79 12.58 2.11
N GLU A 85 -7.91 13.06 1.60
CA GLU A 85 -9.22 12.54 1.98
C GLU A 85 -9.44 11.19 1.28
N VAL A 86 -9.24 10.09 2.01
CA VAL A 86 -9.38 8.75 1.46
C VAL A 86 -10.72 8.14 1.87
N VAL A 87 -11.53 7.77 0.88
CA VAL A 87 -12.78 7.02 1.06
C VAL A 87 -12.57 5.60 0.54
N LYS A 88 -12.54 4.64 1.46
CA LYS A 88 -12.49 3.22 1.13
C LYS A 88 -13.88 2.74 0.72
N VAL A 89 -14.01 2.33 -0.53
CA VAL A 89 -15.24 1.77 -1.08
C VAL A 89 -15.22 0.26 -0.92
N GLU A 90 -16.19 -0.27 -0.19
CA GLU A 90 -16.21 -1.66 0.26
C GLU A 90 -17.49 -2.38 -0.18
N PRO A 91 -17.44 -3.72 -0.35
CA PRO A 91 -18.64 -4.52 -0.57
C PRO A 91 -19.66 -4.37 0.55
N LEU A 92 -20.96 -4.43 0.19
CA LEU A 92 -22.05 -4.39 1.16
C LEU A 92 -21.93 -5.53 2.19
N ILE A 93 -22.41 -5.28 3.41
CA ILE A 93 -22.57 -6.21 4.55
C ILE A 93 -21.21 -6.70 5.10
N LYS A 94 -20.36 -7.28 4.26
CA LYS A 94 -19.13 -7.95 4.70
C LYS A 94 -17.92 -7.03 4.75
N GLY A 95 -17.95 -5.89 4.06
CA GLY A 95 -16.80 -5.01 3.90
C GLY A 95 -15.64 -5.68 3.16
N GLU A 96 -14.48 -5.09 3.26
CA GLU A 96 -13.22 -5.62 2.71
C GLU A 96 -12.75 -6.85 3.52
N GLY A 97 -12.09 -7.80 2.83
CA GLY A 97 -11.76 -9.12 3.38
C GLY A 97 -10.94 -9.10 4.66
N THR A 98 -10.01 -8.14 4.81
CA THR A 98 -9.14 -8.05 5.99
C THR A 98 -9.87 -7.69 7.28
N ARG A 99 -11.10 -7.18 7.20
CA ARG A 99 -11.95 -6.97 8.39
C ARG A 99 -12.19 -8.27 9.15
N ARG A 100 -12.27 -9.39 8.41
CA ARG A 100 -12.57 -10.72 8.96
C ARG A 100 -11.33 -11.57 9.19
N LEU A 101 -10.18 -11.17 8.69
CA LEU A 101 -8.94 -11.86 9.02
C LEU A 101 -8.66 -11.68 10.51
N LEU A 102 -8.60 -12.79 11.26
CA LEU A 102 -8.41 -12.81 12.70
C LEU A 102 -9.59 -12.18 13.50
N GLU A 103 -10.80 -12.06 12.92
CA GLU A 103 -11.95 -11.41 13.59
C GLU A 103 -12.36 -12.07 14.91
N ASN A 104 -12.12 -13.39 15.01
CA ASN A 104 -12.44 -14.20 16.21
C ASN A 104 -11.21 -14.52 17.06
N ASP A 105 -10.05 -13.98 16.72
CA ASP A 105 -8.83 -14.21 17.48
C ASP A 105 -8.84 -13.34 18.75
N PRO A 106 -8.70 -13.93 19.97
CA PRO A 106 -8.80 -13.18 21.22
C PRO A 106 -7.66 -12.18 21.41
N ASP A 107 -6.49 -12.41 20.81
CA ASP A 107 -5.31 -11.58 20.97
C ASP A 107 -5.18 -10.53 19.84
N TYR A 108 -5.73 -10.84 18.65
CA TYR A 108 -5.53 -10.04 17.44
C TYR A 108 -6.83 -9.48 16.85
N SER A 109 -7.91 -9.42 17.62
CA SER A 109 -9.13 -8.73 17.21
C SER A 109 -9.60 -7.70 18.24
N VAL A 110 -10.23 -6.63 17.74
CA VAL A 110 -10.91 -5.63 18.57
C VAL A 110 -12.30 -5.42 18.00
N ASN A 111 -13.33 -5.60 18.84
CA ASN A 111 -14.73 -5.43 18.44
C ASN A 111 -15.13 -6.23 17.19
N GLY A 112 -14.65 -7.48 17.07
CA GLY A 112 -14.95 -8.35 15.92
C GLY A 112 -14.27 -7.93 14.62
N MET A 113 -13.21 -7.14 14.69
CA MET A 113 -12.42 -6.71 13.54
C MET A 113 -10.96 -7.03 13.76
N GLY A 114 -10.35 -7.76 12.83
CA GLY A 114 -8.97 -8.23 12.95
C GLY A 114 -7.93 -7.11 12.85
N ALA A 115 -6.81 -7.31 13.53
CA ALA A 115 -5.69 -6.38 13.58
C ALA A 115 -5.16 -5.99 12.19
N TYR A 116 -5.26 -6.90 11.21
CA TYR A 116 -4.83 -6.68 9.84
C TYR A 116 -5.55 -5.47 9.20
N PHE A 117 -6.87 -5.35 9.42
CA PHE A 117 -7.63 -4.22 8.91
C PHE A 117 -7.22 -2.89 9.55
N TYR A 118 -7.02 -2.87 10.86
CA TYR A 118 -6.59 -1.66 11.59
C TYR A 118 -5.25 -1.15 11.12
N THR A 119 -4.31 -2.06 10.85
CA THR A 119 -2.96 -1.71 10.38
C THR A 119 -3.00 -0.92 9.07
N LEU A 120 -3.91 -1.26 8.14
CA LEU A 120 -3.90 -0.78 6.77
C LEU A 120 -4.91 0.33 6.46
N ASN A 121 -5.86 0.61 7.38
CA ASN A 121 -7.00 1.46 7.05
C ASN A 121 -7.18 2.65 7.99
N ARG A 122 -6.15 3.00 8.79
CA ARG A 122 -6.18 4.23 9.58
C ARG A 122 -6.34 5.45 8.69
N ASN A 123 -6.99 6.48 9.20
CA ASN A 123 -7.26 7.75 8.53
C ASN A 123 -8.14 7.66 7.27
N LYS A 124 -8.73 6.50 6.97
CA LYS A 124 -9.68 6.33 5.86
C LYS A 124 -11.12 6.41 6.36
N LYS A 125 -11.99 7.03 5.57
CA LYS A 125 -13.45 6.90 5.70
C LYS A 125 -13.88 5.61 5.00
N SER A 126 -15.00 5.02 5.42
CA SER A 126 -15.57 3.81 4.81
C SER A 126 -16.92 4.11 4.18
N LEU A 127 -17.12 3.58 2.98
CA LEU A 127 -18.38 3.62 2.25
C LEU A 127 -18.69 2.23 1.69
N SER A 128 -19.82 1.66 2.08
CA SER A 128 -20.29 0.39 1.51
C SER A 128 -21.08 0.64 0.22
N LEU A 129 -20.67 0.02 -0.88
CA LEU A 129 -21.28 0.24 -2.20
C LEU A 129 -21.18 -1.03 -3.07
N ASP A 130 -22.28 -1.41 -3.72
CA ASP A 130 -22.26 -2.51 -4.70
C ASP A 130 -22.02 -1.96 -6.11
N LEU A 131 -20.78 -2.03 -6.56
CA LEU A 131 -20.38 -1.59 -7.91
C LEU A 131 -20.90 -2.50 -9.05
N LYS A 132 -21.50 -3.65 -8.72
CA LYS A 132 -22.13 -4.54 -9.71
C LYS A 132 -23.57 -4.12 -10.03
N LYS A 133 -24.17 -3.29 -9.16
CA LYS A 133 -25.52 -2.73 -9.36
C LYS A 133 -25.45 -1.39 -10.04
N SER A 134 -26.39 -1.13 -10.93
CA SER A 134 -26.46 0.15 -11.68
C SER A 134 -26.57 1.36 -10.76
N GLU A 135 -27.31 1.23 -9.67
CA GLU A 135 -27.49 2.29 -8.66
C GLU A 135 -26.20 2.60 -7.92
N GLY A 136 -25.47 1.54 -7.51
CA GLY A 136 -24.17 1.68 -6.86
C GLY A 136 -23.13 2.29 -7.80
N LEU A 137 -23.12 1.87 -9.07
CA LEU A 137 -22.21 2.43 -10.08
C LEU A 137 -22.51 3.91 -10.35
N LYS A 138 -23.80 4.31 -10.40
CA LYS A 138 -24.20 5.72 -10.54
C LYS A 138 -23.68 6.57 -9.38
N ILE A 139 -23.82 6.09 -8.14
CA ILE A 139 -23.29 6.77 -6.95
C ILE A 139 -21.77 6.89 -7.05
N PHE A 140 -21.08 5.81 -7.45
CA PHE A 140 -19.64 5.84 -7.64
C PHE A 140 -19.20 6.90 -8.67
N TYR A 141 -19.91 7.03 -9.78
CA TYR A 141 -19.61 8.05 -10.79
C TYR A 141 -19.80 9.48 -10.27
N GLU A 142 -20.78 9.72 -9.39
CA GLU A 142 -20.93 11.03 -8.74
C GLU A 142 -19.75 11.34 -7.80
N LEU A 143 -19.19 10.32 -7.15
CA LEU A 143 -17.97 10.47 -6.35
C LEU A 143 -16.75 10.75 -7.24
N VAL A 144 -16.63 10.05 -8.37
CA VAL A 144 -15.53 10.24 -9.36
C VAL A 144 -15.48 11.68 -9.89
N LYS A 145 -16.63 12.35 -10.10
CA LYS A 145 -16.67 13.76 -10.51
C LYS A 145 -15.93 14.70 -9.54
N LYS A 146 -15.82 14.29 -8.27
CA LYS A 146 -15.23 15.08 -7.18
C LYS A 146 -13.91 14.53 -6.68
N ALA A 147 -13.49 13.36 -7.17
CA ALA A 147 -12.27 12.69 -6.78
C ALA A 147 -11.09 13.09 -7.69
N ASP A 148 -9.90 12.98 -7.15
CA ASP A 148 -8.64 13.16 -7.84
C ASP A 148 -8.03 11.83 -8.29
N VAL A 149 -8.20 10.80 -7.46
CA VAL A 149 -7.57 9.48 -7.65
C VAL A 149 -8.58 8.36 -7.39
N VAL A 150 -8.54 7.33 -8.23
CA VAL A 150 -9.15 6.01 -7.98
C VAL A 150 -8.03 4.99 -7.90
N LEU A 151 -7.87 4.38 -6.72
CA LEU A 151 -6.87 3.36 -6.44
C LEU A 151 -7.51 1.98 -6.34
N SER A 152 -7.00 1.00 -7.08
CA SER A 152 -7.49 -0.38 -7.08
C SER A 152 -6.36 -1.39 -7.11
N ASN A 153 -6.64 -2.63 -6.70
CA ASN A 153 -5.75 -3.76 -6.88
C ASN A 153 -6.52 -5.02 -7.30
N PHE A 154 -7.54 -4.81 -8.13
CA PHE A 154 -8.30 -5.91 -8.72
C PHE A 154 -7.45 -6.68 -9.74
N SER A 155 -7.81 -7.96 -9.92
CA SER A 155 -7.23 -8.76 -11.00
C SER A 155 -7.50 -8.14 -12.37
N ALA A 156 -6.65 -8.45 -13.34
CA ALA A 156 -6.74 -7.92 -14.70
C ALA A 156 -8.15 -8.05 -15.29
N GLY A 157 -8.60 -6.97 -15.93
CA GLY A 157 -9.90 -6.90 -16.61
C GLY A 157 -11.11 -6.65 -15.69
N VAL A 158 -10.98 -6.73 -14.36
CA VAL A 158 -12.10 -6.48 -13.43
C VAL A 158 -12.53 -5.02 -13.46
N THR A 159 -11.61 -4.08 -13.48
CA THR A 159 -11.90 -2.65 -13.60
C THR A 159 -12.70 -2.33 -14.85
N LYS A 160 -12.30 -2.90 -15.98
CA LYS A 160 -12.99 -2.76 -17.28
C LYS A 160 -14.39 -3.39 -17.26
N LYS A 161 -14.52 -4.60 -16.69
CA LYS A 161 -15.81 -5.26 -16.52
C LYS A 161 -16.78 -4.47 -15.67
N LEU A 162 -16.28 -3.81 -14.63
CA LEU A 162 -17.07 -2.94 -13.73
C LEU A 162 -17.26 -1.52 -14.30
N LYS A 163 -16.66 -1.19 -15.44
CA LYS A 163 -16.67 0.16 -16.06
C LYS A 163 -16.09 1.24 -15.14
N ILE A 164 -15.03 0.89 -14.42
CA ILE A 164 -14.31 1.79 -13.49
C ILE A 164 -12.82 1.90 -13.84
N ASP A 165 -12.43 1.45 -15.03
CA ASP A 165 -11.10 1.66 -15.61
C ASP A 165 -10.92 3.11 -16.08
N PHE A 166 -9.69 3.46 -16.40
CA PHE A 166 -9.34 4.82 -16.81
C PHE A 166 -10.16 5.32 -18.01
N ASP A 167 -10.37 4.47 -19.04
CA ASP A 167 -11.08 4.87 -20.25
C ASP A 167 -12.53 5.25 -20.00
N HIS A 168 -13.20 4.56 -19.08
CA HIS A 168 -14.55 4.91 -18.65
C HIS A 168 -14.55 6.16 -17.77
N LEU A 169 -13.64 6.23 -16.80
CA LEU A 169 -13.65 7.31 -15.79
C LEU A 169 -13.20 8.66 -16.33
N LYS A 170 -12.27 8.68 -17.31
CA LYS A 170 -11.86 9.94 -17.98
C LYS A 170 -12.99 10.64 -18.72
N GLY A 171 -14.00 9.86 -19.19
CA GLY A 171 -15.21 10.42 -19.79
C GLY A 171 -16.12 11.14 -18.79
N ILE A 172 -15.98 10.84 -17.48
CA ILE A 172 -16.76 11.45 -16.40
C ILE A 172 -15.97 12.61 -15.76
N ASN A 173 -14.68 12.40 -15.56
CA ASN A 173 -13.74 13.37 -15.01
C ASN A 173 -12.41 13.31 -15.78
N PRO A 174 -12.19 14.22 -16.75
CA PRO A 174 -10.96 14.23 -17.54
C PRO A 174 -9.66 14.40 -16.73
N LYS A 175 -9.78 14.87 -15.48
CA LYS A 175 -8.65 15.08 -14.58
C LYS A 175 -8.38 13.89 -13.65
N ILE A 176 -9.19 12.83 -13.73
CA ILE A 176 -9.07 11.67 -12.85
C ILE A 176 -7.74 10.95 -13.08
N ILE A 177 -7.08 10.58 -12.01
CA ILE A 177 -5.94 9.66 -12.03
C ILE A 177 -6.45 8.31 -11.56
N THR A 178 -6.20 7.26 -12.33
CA THR A 178 -6.43 5.89 -11.86
C THR A 178 -5.11 5.21 -11.57
N CYS A 179 -5.06 4.40 -10.52
CA CYS A 179 -3.90 3.59 -10.22
C CYS A 179 -4.33 2.16 -9.95
N THR A 180 -3.73 1.21 -10.66
CA THR A 180 -3.93 -0.22 -10.43
C THR A 180 -2.66 -0.87 -9.95
N VAL A 181 -2.72 -1.58 -8.82
CA VAL A 181 -1.62 -2.42 -8.33
C VAL A 181 -1.98 -3.88 -8.60
N SER A 182 -1.17 -4.57 -9.38
CA SER A 182 -1.40 -5.98 -9.71
C SER A 182 -0.12 -6.80 -9.59
N GLY A 183 -0.20 -8.11 -9.75
CA GLY A 183 0.98 -8.97 -9.67
C GLY A 183 1.98 -8.72 -10.79
N PHE A 184 1.46 -8.51 -12.01
CA PHE A 184 2.28 -8.50 -13.24
C PHE A 184 2.00 -7.29 -14.15
N GLY A 185 1.30 -6.26 -13.66
CA GLY A 185 0.85 -5.13 -14.48
C GLY A 185 -0.38 -5.47 -15.32
N GLU A 186 -0.87 -4.50 -16.08
CA GLU A 186 -2.03 -4.64 -16.97
C GLU A 186 -1.66 -5.04 -18.42
N SER A 187 -0.36 -5.24 -18.68
CA SER A 187 0.17 -5.64 -20.00
C SER A 187 1.22 -6.75 -19.86
N GLY A 188 1.69 -7.28 -21.00
CA GLY A 188 2.71 -8.33 -21.02
C GLY A 188 2.16 -9.75 -20.92
N PRO A 189 3.02 -10.78 -20.97
CA PRO A 189 2.61 -12.18 -21.13
C PRO A 189 1.91 -12.76 -19.90
N ASN A 190 2.14 -12.21 -18.72
CA ASN A 190 1.61 -12.73 -17.44
C ASN A 190 0.50 -11.88 -16.84
N PHE A 191 0.01 -10.84 -17.52
CA PHE A 191 -0.92 -9.85 -16.95
C PHE A 191 -2.21 -10.45 -16.34
N GLN A 192 -2.67 -11.60 -16.87
CA GLN A 192 -3.86 -12.30 -16.37
C GLN A 192 -3.60 -13.22 -15.17
N ARG A 193 -2.33 -13.48 -14.83
CA ARG A 193 -2.00 -14.36 -13.70
C ARG A 193 -2.24 -13.65 -12.38
N PRO A 194 -2.91 -14.29 -11.42
CA PRO A 194 -2.96 -13.77 -10.06
C PRO A 194 -1.61 -13.89 -9.40
N ALA A 195 -1.27 -12.94 -8.56
CA ALA A 195 -0.10 -13.02 -7.69
C ALA A 195 -0.41 -12.42 -6.32
N PHE A 196 0.23 -13.01 -5.32
CA PHE A 196 0.39 -12.45 -3.99
C PHE A 196 1.85 -12.12 -3.76
N ASP A 197 2.16 -11.49 -2.66
CA ASP A 197 3.50 -11.10 -2.23
C ASP A 197 4.59 -12.14 -2.54
N GLN A 198 4.37 -13.40 -2.11
CA GLN A 198 5.36 -14.46 -2.26
C GLN A 198 5.66 -14.81 -3.73
N ILE A 199 4.67 -14.69 -4.62
CA ILE A 199 4.88 -14.92 -6.06
C ILE A 199 5.73 -13.80 -6.65
N ALA A 200 5.49 -12.55 -6.26
CA ALA A 200 6.31 -11.42 -6.69
C ALA A 200 7.75 -11.55 -6.18
N GLN A 201 7.94 -11.93 -4.90
CA GLN A 201 9.26 -12.16 -4.32
C GLN A 201 10.03 -13.29 -5.03
N ALA A 202 9.35 -14.40 -5.34
CA ALA A 202 9.98 -15.54 -6.00
C ALA A 202 10.38 -15.22 -7.45
N LEU A 203 9.42 -14.74 -8.25
CA LEU A 203 9.64 -14.47 -9.67
C LEU A 203 10.51 -13.21 -9.90
N GLY A 204 10.46 -12.25 -8.99
CA GLY A 204 11.27 -11.04 -9.03
C GLY A 204 12.70 -11.22 -8.52
N GLY A 205 13.11 -12.44 -8.18
CA GLY A 205 14.48 -12.75 -7.77
C GLY A 205 14.79 -12.47 -6.28
N GLY A 206 13.91 -11.84 -5.52
CA GLY A 206 14.15 -11.52 -4.12
C GLY A 206 14.46 -12.73 -3.26
N MET A 207 13.77 -13.86 -3.51
CA MET A 207 14.02 -15.09 -2.77
C MET A 207 15.35 -15.75 -3.09
N SER A 208 15.87 -15.60 -4.32
CA SER A 208 17.14 -16.21 -4.72
C SER A 208 18.35 -15.60 -4.02
N ILE A 209 18.23 -14.36 -3.58
CA ILE A 209 19.27 -13.63 -2.84
C ILE A 209 19.01 -13.57 -1.33
N THR A 210 17.96 -14.27 -0.85
CA THR A 210 17.58 -14.32 0.56
C THR A 210 17.56 -15.78 1.01
N GLY A 211 18.27 -16.10 2.09
CA GLY A 211 18.37 -17.48 2.60
C GLY A 211 19.81 -17.83 2.98
N LEU A 212 20.00 -19.08 3.41
CA LEU A 212 21.30 -19.56 3.86
C LEU A 212 22.20 -20.01 2.72
N SER A 213 21.61 -20.42 1.59
CA SER A 213 22.32 -20.89 0.41
C SER A 213 21.43 -20.76 -0.83
N ALA A 214 22.01 -20.90 -2.03
CA ALA A 214 21.27 -20.92 -3.30
C ALA A 214 20.26 -22.08 -3.40
N SER A 215 20.48 -23.17 -2.68
CA SER A 215 19.55 -24.33 -2.59
C SER A 215 18.41 -24.14 -1.58
N GLU A 216 18.49 -23.12 -0.75
CA GLU A 216 17.50 -22.85 0.30
C GLU A 216 16.99 -21.40 0.21
N PRO A 217 16.29 -21.05 -0.88
CA PRO A 217 15.76 -19.71 -1.07
C PRO A 217 14.65 -19.43 -0.05
N MET A 218 14.64 -18.22 0.51
CA MET A 218 13.66 -17.81 1.52
C MET A 218 12.99 -16.51 1.14
N ARG A 219 11.71 -16.36 1.49
CA ARG A 219 11.05 -15.07 1.40
C ARG A 219 11.60 -14.10 2.45
N ALA A 220 11.52 -12.82 2.18
CA ALA A 220 11.71 -11.81 3.23
C ALA A 220 10.66 -11.98 4.34
N GLY A 221 11.02 -11.71 5.59
CA GLY A 221 10.10 -11.79 6.72
C GLY A 221 8.90 -10.85 6.61
N ILE A 222 9.12 -9.65 6.05
CA ILE A 222 8.05 -8.70 5.70
C ILE A 222 7.54 -8.98 4.28
N PRO A 223 6.27 -8.67 3.96
CA PRO A 223 5.70 -8.84 2.63
C PRO A 223 6.19 -7.73 1.66
N ILE A 224 7.46 -7.81 1.29
CA ILE A 224 8.15 -6.73 0.57
C ILE A 224 7.62 -6.51 -0.86
N GLY A 225 7.06 -7.54 -1.49
CA GLY A 225 6.39 -7.42 -2.80
C GLY A 225 5.14 -6.55 -2.71
N ASP A 226 4.29 -6.83 -1.73
CA ASP A 226 3.09 -6.04 -1.47
C ASP A 226 3.41 -4.62 -1.01
N LEU A 227 4.31 -4.46 -0.04
CA LEU A 227 4.70 -3.15 0.48
C LEU A 227 5.37 -2.30 -0.60
N GLY A 228 6.24 -2.90 -1.42
CA GLY A 228 6.86 -2.26 -2.57
C GLY A 228 5.80 -1.78 -3.56
N GLY A 229 4.87 -2.66 -3.97
CA GLY A 229 3.76 -2.28 -4.84
C GLY A 229 2.98 -1.07 -4.32
N GLY A 230 2.65 -1.06 -3.02
CA GLY A 230 1.97 0.07 -2.38
C GLY A 230 2.78 1.36 -2.38
N MET A 231 4.09 1.29 -2.10
CA MET A 231 4.98 2.46 -2.12
C MET A 231 5.16 3.02 -3.54
N PHE A 232 5.40 2.16 -4.54
CA PHE A 232 5.51 2.58 -5.93
C PHE A 232 4.19 3.18 -6.44
N ALA A 233 3.03 2.66 -6.00
CA ALA A 233 1.73 3.25 -6.32
C ALA A 233 1.62 4.69 -5.80
N VAL A 234 2.04 4.95 -4.56
CA VAL A 234 2.06 6.31 -4.00
C VAL A 234 2.99 7.22 -4.81
N MET A 235 4.19 6.78 -5.15
CA MET A 235 5.12 7.56 -5.99
C MET A 235 4.54 7.85 -7.36
N GLY A 236 3.94 6.85 -8.02
CA GLY A 236 3.29 6.99 -9.32
C GLY A 236 2.10 7.96 -9.27
N ILE A 237 1.25 7.87 -8.25
CA ILE A 237 0.13 8.79 -8.04
C ILE A 237 0.65 10.22 -7.83
N GLN A 238 1.67 10.43 -7.00
CA GLN A 238 2.26 11.75 -6.79
C GLN A 238 2.86 12.34 -8.08
N ALA A 239 3.57 11.53 -8.86
CA ALA A 239 4.08 11.93 -10.17
C ALA A 239 2.95 12.33 -11.13
N ALA A 240 1.86 11.54 -11.16
CA ALA A 240 0.68 11.83 -11.97
C ALA A 240 -0.04 13.12 -11.52
N LEU A 241 -0.12 13.39 -10.21
CA LEU A 241 -0.67 14.64 -9.67
C LEU A 241 0.16 15.85 -10.10
N ILE A 242 1.49 15.75 -10.07
CA ILE A 242 2.39 16.81 -10.53
C ILE A 242 2.24 17.03 -12.04
N ALA A 243 2.24 15.97 -12.84
CA ALA A 243 2.06 16.05 -14.30
C ALA A 243 0.70 16.68 -14.66
N ARG A 244 -0.36 16.36 -13.90
CA ARG A 244 -1.69 16.94 -14.09
C ARG A 244 -1.73 18.46 -13.90
N VAL A 245 -0.89 19.02 -13.02
CA VAL A 245 -0.81 20.47 -12.84
C VAL A 245 -0.39 21.17 -14.13
N GLN A 246 0.50 20.53 -14.91
CA GLN A 246 0.99 21.10 -16.17
C GLN A 246 0.05 20.78 -17.35
N SER A 247 -0.41 19.51 -17.45
CA SER A 247 -1.19 19.02 -18.58
C SER A 247 -2.68 19.36 -18.51
N GLY A 248 -3.21 19.57 -17.31
CA GLY A 248 -4.65 19.77 -17.06
C GLY A 248 -5.48 18.47 -17.15
N VAL A 249 -4.87 17.33 -17.49
CA VAL A 249 -5.55 16.03 -17.67
C VAL A 249 -5.00 14.97 -16.72
N GLY A 250 -5.85 14.00 -16.37
CA GLY A 250 -5.44 12.84 -15.59
C GLY A 250 -4.77 11.76 -16.45
N GLN A 251 -4.28 10.73 -15.78
CA GLN A 251 -3.64 9.58 -16.45
C GLN A 251 -3.81 8.30 -15.65
N HIS A 252 -3.50 7.17 -16.27
CA HIS A 252 -3.45 5.89 -15.62
C HIS A 252 -2.04 5.57 -15.13
N VAL A 253 -1.95 4.99 -13.94
CA VAL A 253 -0.72 4.49 -13.31
C VAL A 253 -0.87 2.99 -13.14
N ASP A 254 -0.07 2.22 -13.86
CA ASP A 254 -0.02 0.76 -13.77
C ASP A 254 1.18 0.32 -12.93
N ILE A 255 0.93 -0.42 -11.85
CA ILE A 255 1.95 -0.91 -10.92
C ILE A 255 1.94 -2.44 -10.91
N SER A 256 3.04 -3.00 -11.36
CA SER A 256 3.35 -4.43 -11.27
C SER A 256 4.18 -4.71 -10.02
N MET A 257 3.69 -5.56 -9.10
CA MET A 257 4.49 -5.98 -7.94
C MET A 257 5.77 -6.70 -8.36
N LEU A 258 5.74 -7.43 -9.48
CA LEU A 258 6.93 -8.07 -10.05
C LEU A 258 7.98 -7.02 -10.44
N ASP A 259 7.58 -6.00 -11.21
CA ASP A 259 8.51 -4.97 -11.67
C ASP A 259 9.06 -4.14 -10.51
N CYS A 260 8.23 -3.87 -9.50
CA CYS A 260 8.67 -3.27 -8.25
C CYS A 260 9.76 -4.12 -7.57
N GLN A 261 9.53 -5.42 -7.48
CA GLN A 261 10.50 -6.35 -6.88
C GLN A 261 11.81 -6.39 -7.66
N VAL A 262 11.76 -6.47 -9.00
CA VAL A 262 12.94 -6.41 -9.87
C VAL A 262 13.68 -5.08 -9.71
N SER A 263 12.96 -3.96 -9.67
CA SER A 263 13.55 -2.64 -9.42
C SER A 263 14.29 -2.57 -8.07
N MET A 264 13.75 -3.21 -7.03
CA MET A 264 14.37 -3.25 -5.71
C MET A 264 15.61 -4.15 -5.62
N LEU A 265 15.85 -5.05 -6.57
CA LEU A 265 17.14 -5.78 -6.66
C LEU A 265 18.32 -4.82 -6.87
N ASN A 266 18.09 -3.71 -7.55
CA ASN A 266 19.07 -2.64 -7.74
C ASN A 266 20.41 -3.17 -8.28
N TYR A 267 21.52 -2.92 -7.54
CA TYR A 267 22.86 -3.34 -7.94
C TYR A 267 23.03 -4.87 -8.06
N MET A 268 22.24 -5.68 -7.36
CA MET A 268 22.28 -7.14 -7.48
C MET A 268 21.92 -7.58 -8.91
N ALA A 269 20.87 -7.00 -9.51
CA ALA A 269 20.51 -7.26 -10.89
C ALA A 269 21.61 -6.79 -11.86
N THR A 270 22.24 -5.66 -11.60
CA THR A 270 23.36 -5.14 -12.40
C THR A 270 24.57 -6.07 -12.33
N MET A 271 24.95 -6.54 -11.14
CA MET A 271 26.06 -7.48 -10.95
C MET A 271 25.82 -8.78 -11.73
N HIS A 272 24.59 -9.34 -11.64
CA HIS A 272 24.23 -10.52 -12.42
C HIS A 272 24.34 -10.27 -13.94
N THR A 273 23.82 -9.14 -14.41
CA THR A 273 23.84 -8.80 -15.84
C THR A 273 25.25 -8.64 -16.38
N MET A 274 26.18 -8.14 -15.56
CA MET A 274 27.58 -7.94 -15.93
C MET A 274 28.42 -9.23 -15.88
N SER A 275 28.18 -10.10 -14.92
CA SER A 275 29.02 -11.28 -14.64
C SER A 275 28.40 -12.60 -15.13
N GLY A 276 27.10 -12.67 -15.33
CA GLY A 276 26.36 -13.91 -15.55
C GLY A 276 26.29 -14.83 -14.32
N ILE A 277 26.78 -14.39 -13.16
CA ILE A 277 26.77 -15.15 -11.90
C ILE A 277 25.48 -14.85 -11.16
N VAL A 278 24.82 -15.92 -10.67
CA VAL A 278 23.63 -15.84 -9.82
C VAL A 278 24.05 -15.97 -8.37
#